data_899499fc7b171437eac77969789c1b4b
#
_entry.id   899499fc7b171437eac77969789c1b4b
#
_cell.length_a   1.000
_cell.length_b   1.000
_cell.length_c   1.000
_cell.angle_alpha   90.00
_cell.angle_beta   90.00
_cell.angle_gamma   90.00
#
_symmetry.space_group_name_H-M   'P 1'
#
loop_
_entity.id
_entity.type
_entity.pdbx_description
1 polymer ?
#
loop_
_entity_poly.entity_id
_entity_poly.type
_entity_poly.pdbx_seq_one_letter_code
_entity_poly.pdbx_strand_id
1 'polypeptide(L)'
;MSRLKNKSKIIFILVFSFVAIAATKQDIYRKIKDSQRTINNVYKYLITHYVDDIDLEKFTKMSIDNMLSDLDPYTVYLVDDQKSGLDMLTSGKYGGVGIQIGKRDDVITVIAPTEDSPAKRAGIMAGDILIEIDGEETKSMSMDDAANLIRGKEGSEVTLTIERFNEDEPIDFTLIREDIPVKDVSYYGMLDESVGYIRLTRFSKNSAKEVEKAILSLQNNDLSSIVLDLRDNPGGLLNSAVSILDMFIKKNELLVWTDGKARQSNKKYFSKSDPIVSDDIQIAVLINGGSASASEIVAGVMQDLDRGVVIVRQSF
;
A
#
# COMPACT_ATOMS: atom_id res chain seq x y z
N MET A 1 -13.25 40.52 50.36
CA MET A 1 -13.95 39.23 50.51
C MET A 1 -14.43 38.62 49.19
N SER A 2 -14.66 39.36 48.10
CA SER A 2 -15.20 38.82 46.81
C SER A 2 -14.19 38.00 45.98
N ARG A 3 -12.87 38.35 45.99
CA ARG A 3 -11.84 37.64 45.23
C ARG A 3 -11.50 36.23 45.74
N LEU A 4 -11.70 35.93 47.00
CA LEU A 4 -11.54 34.60 47.58
C LEU A 4 -12.69 33.64 47.23
N LYS A 5 -13.92 34.15 47.16
CA LYS A 5 -15.10 33.35 46.74
C LYS A 5 -15.03 32.90 45.28
N ASN A 6 -14.42 33.71 44.40
CA ASN A 6 -14.25 33.35 43.00
C ASN A 6 -13.14 32.30 42.79
N LYS A 7 -12.02 32.38 43.54
CA LYS A 7 -10.97 31.37 43.48
C LYS A 7 -11.45 29.98 43.94
N SER A 8 -12.23 29.92 44.99
CA SER A 8 -12.85 28.69 45.49
C SER A 8 -13.79 28.06 44.47
N LYS A 9 -14.62 28.87 43.78
CA LYS A 9 -15.50 28.36 42.71
C LYS A 9 -14.73 27.80 41.50
N ILE A 10 -13.63 28.45 41.09
CA ILE A 10 -12.79 28.00 39.99
C ILE A 10 -12.10 26.68 40.36
N ILE A 11 -11.57 26.55 41.57
CA ILE A 11 -10.94 25.31 42.06
C ILE A 11 -11.99 24.17 42.09
N PHE A 12 -13.22 24.47 42.56
CA PHE A 12 -14.28 23.46 42.61
C PHE A 12 -14.68 22.98 41.20
N ILE A 13 -14.79 23.89 40.22
CA ILE A 13 -15.05 23.52 38.80
C ILE A 13 -13.94 22.67 38.22
N LEU A 14 -12.67 23.03 38.48
CA LEU A 14 -11.51 22.24 37.98
C LEU A 14 -11.47 20.85 38.61
N VAL A 15 -11.71 20.73 39.92
CA VAL A 15 -11.74 19.43 40.60
C VAL A 15 -12.92 18.59 40.09
N PHE A 16 -14.08 19.18 39.93
CA PHE A 16 -15.27 18.47 39.40
C PHE A 16 -15.05 18.02 37.97
N SER A 17 -14.45 18.84 37.12
CA SER A 17 -14.11 18.47 35.75
C SER A 17 -13.09 17.33 35.70
N PHE A 18 -12.08 17.34 36.59
CA PHE A 18 -11.08 16.29 36.69
C PHE A 18 -11.70 14.94 37.15
N VAL A 19 -12.60 14.98 38.13
CA VAL A 19 -13.32 13.82 38.63
C VAL A 19 -14.28 13.27 37.55
N ALA A 20 -14.95 14.12 36.78
CA ALA A 20 -15.82 13.70 35.70
C ALA A 20 -15.05 13.02 34.56
N ILE A 21 -13.87 13.55 34.19
CA ILE A 21 -12.99 12.95 33.18
C ILE A 21 -12.42 11.60 33.68
N ALA A 22 -12.06 11.51 34.96
CA ALA A 22 -11.60 10.26 35.55
C ALA A 22 -12.71 9.20 35.60
N ALA A 23 -13.93 9.59 35.92
CA ALA A 23 -15.10 8.69 35.95
C ALA A 23 -15.43 8.13 34.56
N THR A 24 -15.40 8.96 33.50
CA THR A 24 -15.63 8.49 32.13
C THR A 24 -14.55 7.52 31.63
N LYS A 25 -13.27 7.76 31.95
CA LYS A 25 -12.19 6.82 31.64
C LYS A 25 -12.39 5.49 32.37
N GLN A 26 -12.76 5.51 33.63
CA GLN A 26 -12.97 4.30 34.42
C GLN A 26 -14.15 3.46 33.89
N ASP A 27 -15.20 4.10 33.38
CA ASP A 27 -16.34 3.43 32.76
C ASP A 27 -15.95 2.74 31.45
N ILE A 28 -15.13 3.37 30.62
CA ILE A 28 -14.61 2.77 29.38
C ILE A 28 -13.73 1.54 29.69
N TYR A 29 -12.82 1.64 30.65
CA TYR A 29 -11.97 0.49 31.04
C TYR A 29 -12.80 -0.68 31.57
N ARG A 30 -13.84 -0.40 32.35
CA ARG A 30 -14.75 -1.44 32.85
C ARG A 30 -15.47 -2.12 31.69
N LYS A 31 -16.04 -1.37 30.74
CA LYS A 31 -16.70 -1.92 29.55
C LYS A 31 -15.76 -2.79 28.71
N ILE A 32 -14.52 -2.35 28.49
CA ILE A 32 -13.50 -3.14 27.77
C ILE A 32 -13.25 -4.46 28.49
N LYS A 33 -13.05 -4.43 29.82
CA LYS A 33 -12.81 -5.63 30.63
C LYS A 33 -13.97 -6.60 30.59
N ASP A 34 -15.21 -6.08 30.69
CA ASP A 34 -16.42 -6.91 30.65
C ASP A 34 -16.59 -7.55 29.26
N SER A 35 -16.34 -6.80 28.18
CA SER A 35 -16.35 -7.31 26.79
C SER A 35 -15.30 -8.39 26.57
N GLN A 36 -14.06 -8.15 27.01
CA GLN A 36 -12.98 -9.17 26.93
C GLN A 36 -13.35 -10.45 27.68
N ARG A 37 -13.93 -10.31 28.88
CA ARG A 37 -14.38 -11.45 29.67
C ARG A 37 -15.46 -12.25 28.95
N THR A 38 -16.41 -11.57 28.30
CA THR A 38 -17.47 -12.22 27.53
C THR A 38 -16.90 -13.01 26.38
N ILE A 39 -16.01 -12.40 25.57
CA ILE A 39 -15.34 -13.07 24.46
C ILE A 39 -14.56 -14.30 24.94
N ASN A 40 -13.74 -14.14 25.98
CA ASN A 40 -12.96 -15.26 26.54
C ASN A 40 -13.85 -16.42 27.04
N ASN A 41 -15.00 -16.12 27.63
CA ASN A 41 -15.95 -17.15 28.04
C ASN A 41 -16.54 -17.88 26.82
N VAL A 42 -16.90 -17.16 25.75
CA VAL A 42 -17.41 -17.77 24.52
C VAL A 42 -16.36 -18.74 23.94
N TYR A 43 -15.10 -18.30 23.80
CA TYR A 43 -14.02 -19.18 23.34
C TYR A 43 -13.88 -20.43 24.22
N LYS A 44 -13.87 -20.24 25.54
CA LYS A 44 -13.75 -21.35 26.48
C LYS A 44 -14.89 -22.36 26.32
N TYR A 45 -16.14 -21.90 26.20
CA TYR A 45 -17.29 -22.77 26.04
C TYR A 45 -17.29 -23.50 24.70
N LEU A 46 -16.91 -22.82 23.62
CA LEU A 46 -16.78 -23.41 22.28
C LEU A 46 -15.76 -24.57 22.30
N ILE A 47 -14.54 -24.30 22.77
CA ILE A 47 -13.47 -25.32 22.82
C ILE A 47 -13.86 -26.50 23.70
N THR A 48 -14.62 -26.25 24.79
CA THR A 48 -14.92 -27.29 25.77
C THR A 48 -16.14 -28.13 25.41
N HIS A 49 -17.10 -27.56 24.63
CA HIS A 49 -18.42 -28.18 24.47
C HIS A 49 -18.87 -28.34 23.00
N TYR A 50 -18.18 -27.70 22.04
CA TYR A 50 -18.53 -27.91 20.64
C TYR A 50 -18.17 -29.33 20.20
N VAL A 51 -18.93 -29.90 19.28
CA VAL A 51 -18.83 -31.32 18.90
C VAL A 51 -17.59 -31.61 18.06
N ASP A 52 -17.17 -30.65 17.23
CA ASP A 52 -16.02 -30.76 16.35
C ASP A 52 -14.84 -29.96 16.87
N ASP A 53 -13.62 -30.27 16.42
CA ASP A 53 -12.43 -29.51 16.72
C ASP A 53 -12.50 -28.13 16.04
N ILE A 54 -12.15 -27.08 16.79
CA ILE A 54 -12.16 -25.70 16.31
C ILE A 54 -10.72 -25.25 16.07
N ASP A 55 -10.43 -24.86 14.83
CA ASP A 55 -9.23 -24.10 14.50
C ASP A 55 -9.35 -22.67 15.10
N LEU A 56 -8.68 -22.47 16.22
CA LEU A 56 -8.75 -21.22 16.98
C LEU A 56 -8.17 -20.03 16.23
N GLU A 57 -7.15 -20.21 15.44
CA GLU A 57 -6.49 -19.14 14.70
C GLU A 57 -7.42 -18.61 13.61
N LYS A 58 -7.96 -19.51 12.81
CA LYS A 58 -8.97 -19.20 11.78
C LYS A 58 -10.22 -18.57 12.38
N PHE A 59 -10.71 -19.13 13.50
CA PHE A 59 -11.91 -18.62 14.19
C PHE A 59 -11.68 -17.22 14.76
N THR A 60 -10.50 -16.97 15.33
CA THR A 60 -10.12 -15.64 15.86
C THR A 60 -10.05 -14.62 14.74
N LYS A 61 -9.37 -14.95 13.62
CA LYS A 61 -9.29 -14.07 12.46
C LYS A 61 -10.69 -13.70 11.96
N MET A 62 -11.53 -14.70 11.73
CA MET A 62 -12.90 -14.50 11.25
C MET A 62 -13.75 -13.64 12.22
N SER A 63 -13.55 -13.83 13.54
CA SER A 63 -14.24 -13.01 14.55
C SER A 63 -13.81 -11.55 14.53
N ILE A 64 -12.50 -11.28 14.32
CA ILE A 64 -11.97 -9.92 14.19
C ILE A 64 -12.48 -9.28 12.89
N ASP A 65 -12.42 -9.98 11.76
CA ASP A 65 -12.90 -9.49 10.48
C ASP A 65 -14.39 -9.09 10.57
N ASN A 66 -15.23 -9.93 11.21
CA ASN A 66 -16.64 -9.62 11.45
C ASN A 66 -16.84 -8.41 12.38
N MET A 67 -16.02 -8.22 13.41
CA MET A 67 -16.11 -7.03 14.27
C MET A 67 -15.75 -5.74 13.54
N LEU A 68 -14.87 -5.80 12.54
CA LEU A 68 -14.42 -4.64 11.77
C LEU A 68 -15.31 -4.34 10.58
N SER A 69 -16.05 -5.32 10.06
CA SER A 69 -16.88 -5.18 8.84
C SER A 69 -17.97 -4.09 8.93
N ASP A 70 -18.42 -3.76 10.15
CA ASP A 70 -19.43 -2.71 10.39
C ASP A 70 -18.83 -1.30 10.51
N LEU A 71 -17.51 -1.14 10.43
CA LEU A 71 -16.86 0.17 10.60
C LEU A 71 -16.77 0.91 9.27
N ASP A 72 -15.76 0.57 8.48
CA ASP A 72 -15.49 1.15 7.16
C ASP A 72 -14.66 0.16 6.34
N PRO A 73 -14.57 0.30 4.99
CA PRO A 73 -13.85 -0.66 4.15
C PRO A 73 -12.32 -0.63 4.32
N TYR A 74 -11.76 0.37 4.99
CA TYR A 74 -10.31 0.54 5.16
C TYR A 74 -9.82 0.03 6.51
N THR A 75 -10.73 -0.15 7.50
CA THR A 75 -10.39 -0.69 8.81
C THR A 75 -10.33 -2.20 8.75
N VAL A 76 -9.14 -2.74 8.52
CA VAL A 76 -8.90 -4.18 8.36
C VAL A 76 -7.84 -4.69 9.34
N TYR A 77 -7.94 -5.96 9.73
CA TYR A 77 -6.93 -6.67 10.50
C TYR A 77 -6.02 -7.45 9.56
N LEU A 78 -4.76 -7.02 9.45
CA LEU A 78 -3.78 -7.67 8.58
C LEU A 78 -3.03 -8.76 9.35
N VAL A 79 -3.04 -9.96 8.82
CA VAL A 79 -2.14 -11.06 9.22
C VAL A 79 -0.88 -11.05 8.37
N ASP A 80 0.12 -11.85 8.74
CA ASP A 80 1.49 -11.77 8.19
C ASP A 80 1.56 -11.77 6.66
N ASP A 81 0.76 -12.59 5.98
CA ASP A 81 0.73 -12.63 4.50
C ASP A 81 0.18 -11.33 3.89
N GLN A 82 -0.88 -10.77 4.47
CA GLN A 82 -1.47 -9.50 4.03
C GLN A 82 -0.58 -8.30 4.39
N LYS A 83 0.19 -8.40 5.46
CA LYS A 83 1.18 -7.42 5.85
C LYS A 83 2.30 -7.33 4.80
N SER A 84 2.71 -8.45 4.22
CA SER A 84 3.70 -8.47 3.13
C SER A 84 3.26 -7.65 1.92
N GLY A 85 1.97 -7.70 1.56
CA GLY A 85 1.38 -6.86 0.51
C GLY A 85 1.44 -5.36 0.84
N LEU A 86 1.11 -4.99 2.09
CA LEU A 86 1.20 -3.61 2.55
C LEU A 86 2.66 -3.11 2.63
N ASP A 87 3.57 -3.94 3.09
CA ASP A 87 5.00 -3.64 3.12
C ASP A 87 5.55 -3.41 1.71
N MET A 88 5.15 -4.21 0.72
CA MET A 88 5.49 -4.01 -0.68
C MET A 88 4.94 -2.69 -1.24
N LEU A 89 3.67 -2.36 -0.93
CA LEU A 89 3.06 -1.09 -1.35
C LEU A 89 3.77 0.13 -0.76
N THR A 90 4.27 0.01 0.47
CA THR A 90 4.86 1.16 1.19
C THR A 90 6.38 1.26 1.03
N SER A 91 7.09 0.13 1.00
CA SER A 91 8.55 0.11 0.85
C SER A 91 9.02 0.28 -0.60
N GLY A 92 8.21 -0.11 -1.57
CA GLY A 92 8.60 -0.22 -2.99
C GLY A 92 9.54 -1.40 -3.25
N LYS A 93 9.52 -2.41 -2.39
CA LYS A 93 10.33 -3.63 -2.48
C LYS A 93 9.54 -4.82 -1.97
N TYR A 94 9.94 -6.02 -2.40
CA TYR A 94 9.47 -7.28 -1.81
C TYR A 94 10.61 -8.28 -1.72
N GLY A 95 10.56 -9.15 -0.72
CA GLY A 95 11.48 -10.27 -0.64
C GLY A 95 11.11 -11.35 -1.64
N GLY A 96 12.06 -11.73 -2.50
CA GLY A 96 11.84 -12.70 -3.55
C GLY A 96 13.08 -12.93 -4.40
N VAL A 97 12.89 -13.60 -5.54
CA VAL A 97 14.01 -13.95 -6.43
C VAL A 97 14.05 -13.12 -7.73
N GLY A 98 13.07 -12.23 -7.92
CA GLY A 98 13.03 -11.32 -9.06
C GLY A 98 12.69 -12.01 -10.38
N ILE A 99 11.55 -12.72 -10.43
CA ILE A 99 10.97 -13.24 -11.67
C ILE A 99 9.55 -12.68 -11.85
N GLN A 100 9.24 -12.38 -13.09
CA GLN A 100 7.88 -12.14 -13.53
C GLN A 100 7.32 -13.44 -14.08
N ILE A 101 6.22 -13.92 -13.51
CA ILE A 101 5.55 -15.13 -13.94
C ILE A 101 4.21 -14.82 -14.59
N GLY A 102 3.75 -15.72 -15.43
CA GLY A 102 2.44 -15.64 -16.09
C GLY A 102 1.91 -17.04 -16.38
N LYS A 103 0.61 -17.16 -16.62
CA LYS A 103 0.00 -18.44 -17.03
C LYS A 103 -0.10 -18.51 -18.56
N ARG A 104 0.48 -19.54 -19.14
CA ARG A 104 0.42 -19.83 -20.58
C ARG A 104 0.10 -21.31 -20.76
N ASP A 105 -0.92 -21.62 -21.55
CA ASP A 105 -1.38 -22.99 -21.80
C ASP A 105 -1.60 -23.79 -20.50
N ASP A 106 -2.20 -23.14 -19.48
CA ASP A 106 -2.45 -23.63 -18.12
C ASP A 106 -1.22 -23.97 -17.26
N VAL A 107 -0.01 -23.65 -17.72
CA VAL A 107 1.21 -23.80 -16.93
C VAL A 107 1.78 -22.43 -16.50
N ILE A 108 2.46 -22.41 -15.34
CA ILE A 108 3.12 -21.21 -14.83
C ILE A 108 4.47 -21.07 -15.52
N THR A 109 4.66 -19.98 -16.23
CA THR A 109 5.86 -19.74 -17.06
C THR A 109 6.54 -18.46 -16.63
N VAL A 110 7.87 -18.44 -16.65
CA VAL A 110 8.67 -17.23 -16.45
C VAL A 110 8.54 -16.34 -17.69
N ILE A 111 7.97 -15.14 -17.52
CA ILE A 111 7.88 -14.12 -18.58
C ILE A 111 9.25 -13.47 -18.75
N ALA A 112 9.86 -13.04 -17.65
CA ALA A 112 11.21 -12.48 -17.63
C ALA A 112 11.80 -12.48 -16.22
N PRO A 113 13.09 -12.74 -16.03
CA PRO A 113 13.80 -12.40 -14.80
C PRO A 113 14.07 -10.89 -14.75
N THR A 114 14.03 -10.32 -13.55
CA THR A 114 14.39 -8.91 -13.29
C THR A 114 15.93 -8.78 -13.38
N GLU A 115 16.41 -7.69 -13.98
CA GLU A 115 17.85 -7.41 -14.02
C GLU A 115 18.42 -7.32 -12.59
N ASP A 116 19.66 -7.76 -12.42
CA ASP A 116 20.38 -7.79 -11.15
C ASP A 116 19.73 -8.61 -10.01
N SER A 117 18.75 -9.46 -10.34
CA SER A 117 18.05 -10.31 -9.37
C SER A 117 18.73 -11.67 -9.16
N PRO A 118 18.45 -12.40 -8.06
CA PRO A 118 18.92 -13.76 -7.84
C PRO A 118 18.60 -14.70 -8.99
N ALA A 119 17.39 -14.65 -9.52
CA ALA A 119 16.96 -15.49 -10.62
C ALA A 119 17.76 -15.22 -11.92
N LYS A 120 18.02 -13.95 -12.23
CA LYS A 120 18.81 -13.57 -13.40
C LYS A 120 20.26 -14.04 -13.27
N ARG A 121 20.85 -13.86 -12.09
CA ARG A 121 22.23 -14.31 -11.82
C ARG A 121 22.37 -15.83 -11.86
N ALA A 122 21.34 -16.56 -11.45
CA ALA A 122 21.32 -18.02 -11.50
C ALA A 122 21.08 -18.59 -12.91
N GLY A 123 20.65 -17.75 -13.87
CA GLY A 123 20.45 -18.18 -15.25
C GLY A 123 19.01 -18.65 -15.54
N ILE A 124 18.03 -18.25 -14.75
CA ILE A 124 16.61 -18.41 -15.11
C ILE A 124 16.31 -17.52 -16.31
N MET A 125 15.54 -18.03 -17.27
CA MET A 125 15.27 -17.39 -18.56
C MET A 125 13.76 -17.23 -18.82
N ALA A 126 13.45 -16.32 -19.73
CA ALA A 126 12.08 -16.22 -20.26
C ALA A 126 11.71 -17.51 -21.01
N GLY A 127 10.52 -18.03 -20.75
CA GLY A 127 10.03 -19.27 -21.33
C GLY A 127 10.27 -20.51 -20.46
N ASP A 128 11.02 -20.41 -19.35
CA ASP A 128 11.13 -21.49 -18.37
C ASP A 128 9.75 -21.79 -17.75
N ILE A 129 9.36 -23.04 -17.67
CA ILE A 129 8.11 -23.50 -17.07
C ILE A 129 8.42 -23.90 -15.63
N LEU A 130 7.74 -23.29 -14.66
CA LEU A 130 7.82 -23.67 -13.25
C LEU A 130 6.97 -24.91 -13.03
N ILE A 131 7.59 -26.03 -12.67
CA ILE A 131 6.89 -27.29 -12.38
C ILE A 131 6.73 -27.54 -10.88
N GLU A 132 7.71 -27.10 -10.06
CA GLU A 132 7.62 -27.15 -8.60
C GLU A 132 8.22 -25.89 -7.94
N ILE A 133 7.71 -25.54 -6.77
CA ILE A 133 8.23 -24.50 -5.87
C ILE A 133 8.36 -25.12 -4.48
N ASP A 134 9.59 -25.23 -3.96
CA ASP A 134 9.90 -25.90 -2.68
C ASP A 134 9.31 -27.33 -2.60
N GLY A 135 9.26 -28.06 -3.73
CA GLY A 135 8.73 -29.41 -3.85
C GLY A 135 7.19 -29.50 -3.97
N GLU A 136 6.50 -28.39 -4.07
CA GLU A 136 5.04 -28.32 -4.33
C GLU A 136 4.78 -28.15 -5.82
N GLU A 137 3.99 -29.07 -6.43
CA GLU A 137 3.64 -29.02 -7.85
C GLU A 137 2.80 -27.78 -8.19
N THR A 138 3.21 -27.04 -9.21
CA THR A 138 2.55 -25.79 -9.64
C THR A 138 1.30 -26.00 -10.50
N LYS A 139 1.05 -27.21 -11.03
CA LYS A 139 0.01 -27.53 -12.02
C LYS A 139 -1.40 -27.13 -11.57
N SER A 140 -1.70 -27.24 -10.28
CA SER A 140 -3.00 -26.87 -9.71
C SER A 140 -3.00 -25.52 -9.00
N MET A 141 -1.87 -24.82 -8.95
CA MET A 141 -1.75 -23.55 -8.26
C MET A 141 -2.39 -22.40 -9.02
N SER A 142 -2.94 -21.45 -8.26
CA SER A 142 -3.24 -20.14 -8.81
C SER A 142 -1.94 -19.33 -8.98
N MET A 143 -2.00 -18.27 -9.79
CA MET A 143 -0.87 -17.35 -9.96
C MET A 143 -0.46 -16.69 -8.64
N ASP A 144 -1.44 -16.40 -7.78
CA ASP A 144 -1.21 -15.76 -6.48
C ASP A 144 -0.53 -16.73 -5.50
N ASP A 145 -0.95 -18.02 -5.49
CA ASP A 145 -0.32 -19.03 -4.65
C ASP A 145 1.16 -19.21 -5.04
N ALA A 146 1.44 -19.39 -6.32
CA ALA A 146 2.81 -19.51 -6.82
C ALA A 146 3.64 -18.26 -6.50
N ALA A 147 3.08 -17.06 -6.69
CA ALA A 147 3.76 -15.82 -6.37
C ALA A 147 4.04 -15.69 -4.85
N ASN A 148 3.13 -16.16 -3.99
CA ASN A 148 3.31 -16.14 -2.54
C ASN A 148 4.38 -17.12 -2.08
N LEU A 149 4.48 -18.32 -2.69
CA LEU A 149 5.55 -19.28 -2.41
C LEU A 149 6.93 -18.76 -2.85
N ILE A 150 7.01 -18.11 -4.02
CA ILE A 150 8.26 -17.52 -4.53
C ILE A 150 8.72 -16.34 -3.68
N ARG A 151 7.76 -15.53 -3.17
CA ARG A 151 8.05 -14.45 -2.22
C ARG A 151 8.37 -15.02 -0.85
N GLY A 152 8.99 -14.20 -0.02
CA GLY A 152 9.30 -14.56 1.35
C GLY A 152 10.29 -13.61 1.99
N LYS A 153 10.74 -13.96 3.18
CA LYS A 153 11.67 -13.12 3.93
C LYS A 153 13.02 -13.04 3.22
N GLU A 154 13.59 -11.83 3.12
CA GLU A 154 14.97 -11.63 2.67
C GLU A 154 15.94 -12.56 3.40
N GLY A 155 16.86 -13.19 2.67
CA GLY A 155 17.84 -14.15 3.17
C GLY A 155 17.32 -15.58 3.32
N SER A 156 16.02 -15.85 3.11
CA SER A 156 15.50 -17.23 3.07
C SER A 156 15.73 -17.88 1.70
N GLU A 157 15.81 -19.21 1.67
CA GLU A 157 15.96 -19.99 0.45
C GLU A 157 14.59 -20.32 -0.17
N VAL A 158 14.59 -20.49 -1.50
CA VAL A 158 13.50 -21.10 -2.27
C VAL A 158 14.11 -21.94 -3.39
N THR A 159 13.58 -23.13 -3.60
CA THR A 159 13.96 -23.99 -4.72
C THR A 159 12.87 -23.94 -5.79
N LEU A 160 13.28 -23.60 -7.01
CA LEU A 160 12.42 -23.59 -8.19
C LEU A 160 12.86 -24.72 -9.10
N THR A 161 12.01 -25.70 -9.35
CA THR A 161 12.20 -26.74 -10.34
C THR A 161 11.56 -26.29 -11.65
N ILE A 162 12.34 -26.20 -12.70
CA ILE A 162 11.87 -25.72 -14.00
C ILE A 162 12.03 -26.77 -15.09
N GLU A 163 11.12 -26.75 -16.06
CA GLU A 163 11.26 -27.41 -17.35
C GLU A 163 11.68 -26.35 -18.39
N ARG A 164 12.74 -26.63 -19.13
CA ARG A 164 13.30 -25.72 -20.12
C ARG A 164 13.30 -26.36 -21.51
N PHE A 165 12.88 -25.61 -22.50
CA PHE A 165 12.92 -26.07 -23.88
C PHE A 165 14.33 -26.48 -24.28
N ASN A 166 14.47 -27.67 -24.89
CA ASN A 166 15.74 -28.35 -25.26
C ASN A 166 16.59 -28.91 -24.10
N GLU A 167 16.06 -29.00 -22.88
CA GLU A 167 16.66 -29.77 -21.80
C GLU A 167 15.83 -31.02 -21.58
N ASP A 168 16.45 -32.18 -21.43
CA ASP A 168 15.75 -33.47 -21.29
C ASP A 168 15.27 -33.72 -19.85
N GLU A 169 15.89 -33.07 -18.87
CA GLU A 169 15.60 -33.24 -17.45
C GLU A 169 15.26 -31.89 -16.80
N PRO A 170 14.37 -31.87 -15.80
CA PRO A 170 14.11 -30.66 -15.01
C PRO A 170 15.38 -30.12 -14.34
N ILE A 171 15.43 -28.80 -14.16
CA ILE A 171 16.55 -28.09 -13.55
C ILE A 171 16.12 -27.48 -12.25
N ASP A 172 16.83 -27.76 -11.16
CA ASP A 172 16.62 -27.16 -9.86
C ASP A 172 17.47 -25.90 -9.66
N PHE A 173 16.82 -24.81 -9.26
CA PHE A 173 17.47 -23.57 -8.86
C PHE A 173 17.16 -23.28 -7.39
N THR A 174 18.13 -23.51 -6.51
CA THR A 174 18.04 -23.04 -5.12
C THR A 174 18.55 -21.61 -5.03
N LEU A 175 17.66 -20.68 -4.70
CA LEU A 175 17.90 -19.25 -4.72
C LEU A 175 17.73 -18.66 -3.33
N ILE A 176 18.52 -17.65 -2.99
CA ILE A 176 18.32 -16.85 -1.79
C ILE A 176 17.45 -15.66 -2.15
N ARG A 177 16.34 -15.46 -1.41
CA ARG A 177 15.48 -14.30 -1.60
C ARG A 177 16.19 -13.02 -1.20
N GLU A 178 16.07 -12.01 -2.02
CA GLU A 178 16.61 -10.68 -1.80
C GLU A 178 15.49 -9.63 -1.86
N ASP A 179 15.78 -8.43 -1.40
CA ASP A 179 14.92 -7.25 -1.59
C ASP A 179 14.86 -6.88 -3.09
N ILE A 180 13.78 -7.21 -3.76
CA ILE A 180 13.57 -6.91 -5.18
C ILE A 180 12.88 -5.55 -5.31
N PRO A 181 13.53 -4.54 -5.90
CA PRO A 181 12.91 -3.23 -6.09
C PRO A 181 11.79 -3.31 -7.12
N VAL A 182 10.67 -2.66 -6.80
CA VAL A 182 9.53 -2.52 -7.71
C VAL A 182 9.49 -1.08 -8.18
N LYS A 183 9.48 -0.87 -9.49
CA LYS A 183 9.32 0.47 -10.07
C LYS A 183 7.90 0.95 -9.84
N ASP A 184 7.77 2.13 -9.27
CA ASP A 184 6.48 2.80 -9.06
C ASP A 184 6.03 3.50 -10.34
N VAL A 185 6.97 4.13 -11.06
CA VAL A 185 6.77 4.64 -12.41
C VAL A 185 7.04 3.52 -13.40
N SER A 186 5.97 2.86 -13.86
CA SER A 186 6.07 1.72 -14.78
C SER A 186 6.48 2.12 -16.19
N TYR A 187 6.15 3.35 -16.59
CA TYR A 187 6.49 3.91 -17.88
C TYR A 187 6.50 5.44 -17.84
N TYR A 188 7.42 6.07 -18.57
CA TYR A 188 7.35 7.47 -18.93
C TYR A 188 7.99 7.70 -20.30
N GLY A 189 7.50 8.69 -21.04
CA GLY A 189 7.99 9.03 -22.37
C GLY A 189 7.14 10.10 -23.02
N MET A 190 7.55 10.57 -24.19
CA MET A 190 6.74 11.48 -25.00
C MET A 190 5.66 10.68 -25.75
N LEU A 191 4.42 11.18 -25.75
CA LEU A 191 3.32 10.65 -26.58
C LEU A 191 3.36 11.24 -27.99
N ASP A 192 3.77 12.49 -28.09
CA ASP A 192 4.02 13.21 -29.33
C ASP A 192 5.18 14.21 -29.12
N GLU A 193 5.32 15.20 -29.98
CA GLU A 193 6.42 16.19 -29.93
C GLU A 193 6.39 17.04 -28.64
N SER A 194 5.23 17.22 -28.00
CA SER A 194 5.04 18.18 -26.92
C SER A 194 4.33 17.62 -25.66
N VAL A 195 3.80 16.40 -25.72
CA VAL A 195 3.03 15.80 -24.63
C VAL A 195 3.82 14.68 -23.95
N GLY A 196 4.20 14.90 -22.69
CA GLY A 196 4.81 13.91 -21.84
C GLY A 196 3.77 13.00 -21.17
N TYR A 197 4.12 11.75 -20.93
CA TYR A 197 3.27 10.78 -20.24
C TYR A 197 4.06 10.11 -19.14
N ILE A 198 3.44 9.98 -17.94
CA ILE A 198 4.01 9.29 -16.77
C ILE A 198 2.94 8.37 -16.22
N ARG A 199 3.22 7.05 -16.14
CA ARG A 199 2.35 6.09 -15.50
C ARG A 199 2.89 5.71 -14.13
N LEU A 200 2.21 6.16 -13.08
CA LEU A 200 2.50 5.83 -11.68
C LEU A 200 1.53 4.75 -11.19
N THR A 201 2.06 3.61 -10.74
CA THR A 201 1.26 2.43 -10.37
C THR A 201 1.01 2.31 -8.87
N ARG A 202 1.77 3.04 -8.02
CA ARG A 202 1.62 3.08 -6.56
C ARG A 202 2.34 4.28 -5.96
N PHE A 203 2.07 4.54 -4.67
CA PHE A 203 2.75 5.58 -3.89
C PHE A 203 3.61 4.96 -2.80
N SER A 204 4.81 4.46 -3.15
CA SER A 204 5.80 3.96 -2.20
C SER A 204 6.76 5.07 -1.74
N LYS A 205 7.74 4.72 -0.92
CA LYS A 205 8.81 5.65 -0.49
C LYS A 205 9.64 6.19 -1.65
N ASN A 206 9.69 5.48 -2.79
CA ASN A 206 10.52 5.82 -3.94
C ASN A 206 9.76 6.59 -5.02
N SER A 207 8.43 6.59 -5.00
CA SER A 207 7.58 7.11 -6.07
C SER A 207 7.85 8.58 -6.40
N ALA A 208 8.05 9.43 -5.39
CA ALA A 208 8.35 10.84 -5.62
C ALA A 208 9.67 11.02 -6.40
N LYS A 209 10.71 10.28 -6.03
CA LYS A 209 12.01 10.33 -6.73
C LYS A 209 11.91 9.81 -8.18
N GLU A 210 11.11 8.78 -8.42
CA GLU A 210 10.91 8.23 -9.76
C GLU A 210 10.10 9.19 -10.63
N VAL A 211 9.06 9.82 -10.08
CA VAL A 211 8.27 10.85 -10.78
C VAL A 211 9.13 12.08 -11.10
N GLU A 212 9.93 12.56 -10.15
CA GLU A 212 10.89 13.66 -10.38
C GLU A 212 11.84 13.34 -11.54
N LYS A 213 12.45 12.15 -11.52
CA LYS A 213 13.32 11.68 -12.61
C LYS A 213 12.60 11.66 -13.96
N ALA A 214 11.34 11.20 -13.99
CA ALA A 214 10.54 11.16 -15.20
C ALA A 214 10.25 12.58 -15.71
N ILE A 215 9.84 13.49 -14.84
CA ILE A 215 9.57 14.91 -15.20
C ILE A 215 10.83 15.56 -15.78
N LEU A 216 11.97 15.45 -15.09
CA LEU A 216 13.23 16.03 -15.54
C LEU A 216 13.70 15.45 -16.88
N SER A 217 13.44 14.17 -17.14
CA SER A 217 13.74 13.55 -18.43
C SER A 217 12.84 14.09 -19.55
N LEU A 218 11.55 14.31 -19.28
CA LEU A 218 10.59 14.86 -20.25
C LEU A 218 10.87 16.32 -20.57
N GLN A 219 11.33 17.11 -19.61
CA GLN A 219 11.68 18.53 -19.78
C GLN A 219 12.87 18.78 -20.72
N ASN A 220 13.62 17.76 -21.10
CA ASN A 220 14.65 17.87 -22.14
C ASN A 220 14.06 18.00 -23.56
N ASN A 221 12.75 17.89 -23.71
CA ASN A 221 12.00 18.06 -24.95
C ASN A 221 11.16 19.35 -24.87
N ASP A 222 10.53 19.73 -25.98
CA ASP A 222 9.63 20.91 -26.05
C ASP A 222 8.29 20.60 -25.36
N LEU A 223 8.33 20.34 -24.05
CA LEU A 223 7.21 19.88 -23.25
C LEU A 223 6.18 20.98 -23.02
N SER A 224 4.94 20.81 -23.48
CA SER A 224 3.82 21.73 -23.25
C SER A 224 2.78 21.15 -22.29
N SER A 225 2.73 19.83 -22.15
CA SER A 225 1.72 19.14 -21.33
C SER A 225 2.27 17.85 -20.74
N ILE A 226 1.74 17.47 -19.57
CA ILE A 226 2.01 16.17 -18.92
C ILE A 226 0.70 15.43 -18.66
N VAL A 227 0.63 14.19 -19.06
CA VAL A 227 -0.41 13.23 -18.65
C VAL A 227 0.14 12.40 -17.51
N LEU A 228 -0.40 12.56 -16.31
CA LEU A 228 -0.13 11.72 -15.15
C LEU A 228 -1.20 10.64 -15.06
N ASP A 229 -0.82 9.41 -15.40
CA ASP A 229 -1.75 8.27 -15.38
C ASP A 229 -1.68 7.52 -14.05
N LEU A 230 -2.78 7.63 -13.30
CA LEU A 230 -3.02 6.97 -12.01
C LEU A 230 -4.10 5.88 -12.12
N ARG A 231 -4.45 5.44 -13.32
CA ARG A 231 -5.42 4.36 -13.50
C ARG A 231 -4.87 3.06 -12.91
N ASP A 232 -5.73 2.33 -12.19
CA ASP A 232 -5.39 1.09 -11.48
C ASP A 232 -4.32 1.27 -10.40
N ASN A 233 -4.12 2.50 -9.91
CA ASN A 233 -3.21 2.81 -8.82
C ASN A 233 -4.00 2.85 -7.49
N PRO A 234 -3.87 1.84 -6.60
CA PRO A 234 -4.64 1.77 -5.35
C PRO A 234 -4.20 2.81 -4.31
N GLY A 235 -3.24 3.66 -4.63
CA GLY A 235 -2.70 4.64 -3.71
C GLY A 235 -1.40 4.19 -3.04
N GLY A 236 -1.28 4.45 -1.74
CA GLY A 236 -0.11 4.17 -0.92
C GLY A 236 0.18 5.29 0.08
N LEU A 237 1.45 5.66 0.24
CA LEU A 237 1.88 6.61 1.26
C LEU A 237 1.40 8.05 1.00
N LEU A 238 0.67 8.62 1.95
CA LEU A 238 0.24 10.02 1.94
C LEU A 238 1.43 10.99 1.74
N ASN A 239 2.53 10.76 2.44
CA ASN A 239 3.71 11.60 2.30
C ASN A 239 4.30 11.59 0.88
N SER A 240 4.20 10.47 0.17
CA SER A 240 4.64 10.36 -1.22
C SER A 240 3.73 11.14 -2.17
N ALA A 241 2.40 11.10 -1.95
CA ALA A 241 1.46 11.94 -2.69
C ALA A 241 1.75 13.44 -2.47
N VAL A 242 1.96 13.85 -1.21
CA VAL A 242 2.34 15.24 -0.88
C VAL A 242 3.65 15.65 -1.57
N SER A 243 4.66 14.76 -1.59
CA SER A 243 5.95 15.06 -2.24
C SER A 243 5.82 15.15 -3.77
N ILE A 244 4.94 14.34 -4.38
CA ILE A 244 4.65 14.44 -5.81
C ILE A 244 3.90 15.74 -6.12
N LEU A 245 2.88 16.08 -5.33
CA LEU A 245 2.15 17.33 -5.49
C LEU A 245 3.05 18.57 -5.35
N ASP A 246 4.05 18.52 -4.47
CA ASP A 246 5.04 19.60 -4.28
C ASP A 246 5.82 19.92 -5.57
N MET A 247 5.89 19.01 -6.53
CA MET A 247 6.54 19.21 -7.84
C MET A 247 5.69 20.04 -8.81
N PHE A 248 4.38 20.14 -8.56
CA PHE A 248 3.41 20.76 -9.46
C PHE A 248 2.76 22.03 -8.88
N ILE A 249 2.69 22.13 -7.55
CA ILE A 249 1.90 23.14 -6.83
C ILE A 249 2.81 24.21 -6.25
N LYS A 250 2.38 25.48 -6.36
CA LYS A 250 3.10 26.62 -5.78
C LYS A 250 3.34 26.45 -4.30
N LYS A 251 4.46 26.97 -3.84
CA LYS A 251 4.85 26.91 -2.43
C LYS A 251 3.82 27.54 -1.50
N ASN A 252 3.64 26.92 -0.32
CA ASN A 252 2.74 27.31 0.78
C ASN A 252 1.24 27.10 0.50
N GLU A 253 0.86 26.35 -0.54
CA GLU A 253 -0.53 25.94 -0.74
C GLU A 253 -0.86 24.75 0.17
N LEU A 254 -2.08 24.74 0.72
CA LEU A 254 -2.59 23.63 1.50
C LEU A 254 -2.99 22.49 0.55
N LEU A 255 -2.29 21.36 0.65
CA LEU A 255 -2.52 20.20 -0.21
C LEU A 255 -3.57 19.25 0.38
N VAL A 256 -3.40 18.87 1.64
CA VAL A 256 -4.30 17.93 2.32
C VAL A 256 -4.23 18.14 3.82
N TRP A 257 -5.30 17.78 4.52
CA TRP A 257 -5.29 17.68 5.99
C TRP A 257 -5.90 16.39 6.45
N THR A 258 -5.47 15.95 7.63
CA THR A 258 -6.07 14.82 8.32
C THR A 258 -6.79 15.32 9.56
N ASP A 259 -7.98 14.80 9.82
CA ASP A 259 -8.76 15.08 11.04
C ASP A 259 -9.19 13.76 11.67
N GLY A 260 -8.90 13.59 12.93
CA GLY A 260 -9.19 12.36 13.65
C GLY A 260 -9.44 12.58 15.13
N LYS A 261 -10.01 11.58 15.79
CA LYS A 261 -10.33 11.61 17.21
C LYS A 261 -9.11 11.85 18.10
N ALA A 262 -7.94 11.31 17.72
CA ALA A 262 -6.70 11.57 18.44
C ALA A 262 -6.05 12.89 17.94
N ARG A 263 -5.73 13.81 18.87
CA ARG A 263 -5.15 15.11 18.53
C ARG A 263 -3.91 15.03 17.63
N GLN A 264 -3.10 14.00 17.80
CA GLN A 264 -1.91 13.75 16.96
C GLN A 264 -2.24 13.36 15.52
N SER A 265 -3.48 12.97 15.24
CA SER A 265 -3.94 12.62 13.90
C SER A 265 -4.32 13.86 13.07
N ASN A 266 -4.44 15.04 13.73
CA ASN A 266 -4.84 16.28 13.06
C ASN A 266 -3.60 16.97 12.52
N LYS A 267 -3.34 16.85 11.22
CA LYS A 267 -2.17 17.42 10.54
C LYS A 267 -2.60 18.13 9.27
N LYS A 268 -1.85 19.17 8.91
CA LYS A 268 -1.97 19.89 7.63
C LYS A 268 -0.68 19.72 6.85
N TYR A 269 -0.82 19.44 5.58
CA TYR A 269 0.30 19.25 4.66
C TYR A 269 0.26 20.36 3.62
N PHE A 270 1.35 21.10 3.51
CA PHE A 270 1.52 22.20 2.58
C PHE A 270 2.64 21.89 1.60
N SER A 271 2.56 22.46 0.41
CA SER A 271 3.69 22.51 -0.50
C SER A 271 4.84 23.30 0.13
N LYS A 272 6.07 22.81 -0.06
CA LYS A 272 7.26 23.35 0.63
C LYS A 272 8.23 24.02 -0.31
N SER A 273 8.25 23.59 -1.56
CA SER A 273 9.20 24.01 -2.58
C SER A 273 8.50 24.79 -3.70
N ASP A 274 9.26 25.52 -4.50
CA ASP A 274 8.74 26.00 -5.77
C ASP A 274 8.60 24.80 -6.72
N PRO A 275 7.55 24.75 -7.54
CA PRO A 275 7.29 23.60 -8.40
C PRO A 275 8.40 23.42 -9.45
N ILE A 276 8.76 22.19 -9.74
CA ILE A 276 9.69 21.87 -10.84
C ILE A 276 8.99 21.88 -12.20
N VAL A 277 7.65 21.75 -12.21
CA VAL A 277 6.82 21.84 -13.41
C VAL A 277 6.23 23.24 -13.47
N SER A 278 6.65 24.02 -14.49
CA SER A 278 6.17 25.38 -14.72
C SER A 278 4.64 25.45 -14.86
N ASP A 279 4.05 26.59 -14.47
CA ASP A 279 2.61 26.84 -14.61
C ASP A 279 2.15 26.78 -16.08
N ASP A 280 3.04 27.04 -17.03
CA ASP A 280 2.76 27.02 -18.47
C ASP A 280 2.53 25.60 -19.00
N ILE A 281 3.05 24.59 -18.29
CA ILE A 281 2.86 23.18 -18.65
C ILE A 281 1.49 22.72 -18.16
N GLN A 282 0.64 22.31 -19.08
CA GLN A 282 -0.71 21.80 -18.77
C GLN A 282 -0.63 20.41 -18.18
N ILE A 283 -1.51 20.09 -17.20
CA ILE A 283 -1.54 18.80 -16.55
C ILE A 283 -2.89 18.13 -16.77
N ALA A 284 -2.86 16.86 -17.20
CA ALA A 284 -4.02 15.97 -17.21
C ALA A 284 -3.75 14.79 -16.29
N VAL A 285 -4.64 14.53 -15.34
CA VAL A 285 -4.58 13.38 -14.44
C VAL A 285 -5.63 12.36 -14.84
N LEU A 286 -5.22 11.12 -15.13
CA LEU A 286 -6.13 10.04 -15.49
C LEU A 286 -6.39 9.15 -14.26
N ILE A 287 -7.66 8.93 -13.93
CA ILE A 287 -8.08 8.01 -12.87
C ILE A 287 -9.23 7.11 -13.33
N ASN A 288 -9.41 5.96 -12.67
CA ASN A 288 -10.51 5.01 -12.92
C ASN A 288 -10.94 4.31 -11.63
N GLY A 289 -11.83 3.31 -11.72
CA GLY A 289 -12.31 2.52 -10.59
C GLY A 289 -11.24 1.76 -9.79
N GLY A 290 -10.02 1.61 -10.32
CA GLY A 290 -8.86 1.07 -9.58
C GLY A 290 -8.01 2.14 -8.90
N SER A 291 -8.35 3.43 -9.05
CA SER A 291 -7.64 4.55 -8.41
C SER A 291 -8.24 4.85 -7.06
N ALA A 292 -7.44 4.79 -5.99
CA ALA A 292 -7.92 5.02 -4.61
C ALA A 292 -6.92 5.80 -3.76
N SER A 293 -7.38 6.33 -2.61
CA SER A 293 -6.54 6.90 -1.55
C SER A 293 -5.59 7.99 -2.05
N ALA A 294 -4.26 7.76 -2.05
CA ALA A 294 -3.26 8.73 -2.49
C ALA A 294 -3.46 9.20 -3.95
N SER A 295 -3.99 8.33 -4.83
CA SER A 295 -4.36 8.70 -6.21
C SER A 295 -5.48 9.72 -6.24
N GLU A 296 -6.49 9.57 -5.38
CA GLU A 296 -7.61 10.51 -5.28
C GLU A 296 -7.16 11.83 -4.64
N ILE A 297 -6.23 11.78 -3.68
CA ILE A 297 -5.61 13.00 -3.10
C ILE A 297 -4.91 13.80 -4.20
N VAL A 298 -4.09 13.14 -5.04
CA VAL A 298 -3.39 13.84 -6.12
C VAL A 298 -4.37 14.42 -7.13
N ALA A 299 -5.36 13.64 -7.58
CA ALA A 299 -6.37 14.11 -8.51
C ALA A 299 -7.19 15.27 -7.94
N GLY A 300 -7.66 15.15 -6.68
CA GLY A 300 -8.44 16.19 -6.00
C GLY A 300 -7.68 17.50 -5.85
N VAL A 301 -6.42 17.45 -5.40
CA VAL A 301 -5.59 18.65 -5.24
C VAL A 301 -5.32 19.33 -6.60
N MET A 302 -5.03 18.55 -7.65
CA MET A 302 -4.83 19.10 -9.00
C MET A 302 -6.08 19.82 -9.51
N GLN A 303 -7.26 19.28 -9.21
CA GLN A 303 -8.54 19.88 -9.56
C GLN A 303 -8.87 21.08 -8.68
N ASP A 304 -8.77 20.97 -7.36
CA ASP A 304 -9.21 21.98 -6.39
C ASP A 304 -8.35 23.27 -6.47
N LEU A 305 -7.07 23.14 -6.85
CA LEU A 305 -6.15 24.26 -7.04
C LEU A 305 -6.04 24.72 -8.50
N ASP A 306 -6.94 24.27 -9.37
CA ASP A 306 -6.96 24.60 -10.81
C ASP A 306 -5.60 24.35 -11.51
N ARG A 307 -4.80 23.40 -11.00
CA ARG A 307 -3.48 23.09 -11.57
C ARG A 307 -3.56 22.15 -12.76
N GLY A 308 -4.61 21.37 -12.87
CA GLY A 308 -4.76 20.41 -13.95
C GLY A 308 -6.20 19.93 -14.12
N VAL A 309 -6.47 19.27 -15.23
CA VAL A 309 -7.76 18.64 -15.50
C VAL A 309 -7.73 17.17 -15.09
N VAL A 310 -8.81 16.72 -14.46
CA VAL A 310 -8.96 15.31 -14.09
C VAL A 310 -9.87 14.63 -15.10
N ILE A 311 -9.36 13.58 -15.74
CA ILE A 311 -10.11 12.74 -16.68
C ILE A 311 -10.43 11.45 -15.96
N VAL A 312 -11.71 11.26 -15.66
CA VAL A 312 -12.18 10.17 -14.79
C VAL A 312 -13.14 9.25 -15.51
N ARG A 313 -12.96 7.96 -15.26
CA ARG A 313 -14.02 6.96 -15.43
C ARG A 313 -14.31 6.38 -14.05
N GLN A 314 -15.09 7.08 -13.23
CA GLN A 314 -15.43 6.82 -11.82
C GLN A 314 -14.28 6.16 -11.02
N SER A 315 -13.78 6.84 -9.97
CA SER A 315 -12.80 6.28 -9.02
C SER A 315 -13.48 5.32 -8.03
N PHE A 316 -12.71 4.77 -7.12
CA PHE A 316 -13.17 3.85 -6.05
C PHE A 316 -14.31 4.42 -5.19
#